data_94f168da818e9a1c4001d93be1dbb138
#
_entry.id   94f168da818e9a1c4001d93be1dbb138
#
_cell.length_a   1.000
_cell.length_b   1.000
_cell.length_c   1.000
_cell.angle_alpha   90.00
_cell.angle_beta   90.00
_cell.angle_gamma   90.00
#
_symmetry.space_group_name_H-M   'P 1'
#
loop_
_entity.id
_entity.type
_entity.pdbx_description
1 polymer ?
#
loop_
_entity_poly.entity_id
_entity_poly.type
_entity_poly.pdbx_seq_one_letter_code
_entity_poly.pdbx_strand_id
1 'polypeptide(L)'
;MKLAPTLAEHEDNISLNQELFKKVDAVYSQQDALGLTREQQRLLEKTHKKFIRSGANLPADKQARLREINKQLSTLGITFSNNILNENNDFKLYVGKEEDLAGLPQWFRESAMAEARATGQEGKWLFTLHNASRLPFLQYSANRPLREQMYKAYINRGNNNDKNDNKKIIADIVSLRLEKAQLLGFDCYSNFVLDNTMAKNSTAVMDFLNNLWSYALPKAKAEAAELQKLMDKEGKGEKLEAWDWWYYTEKLRKEKYNLEEEEIKPYFKLENVREGAFAVANKLYGITLTKLEGIPVYHPDVEVFEVKAADGSQVGIFYVDYFPRPGKSGGAWMSNYREQQGSIRPLVCNVCSFTKPVGDTPSLLTIDEVETSVSYTHLTLPTICSV
;
A
#
# COMPACT_ATOMS: atom_id res chain seq x y z
N MET A 1 8.97 -16.98 -0.28
CA MET A 1 9.58 -17.33 -1.59
C MET A 1 9.25 -18.75 -2.07
N LYS A 2 9.28 -19.81 -1.24
CA LYS A 2 9.12 -21.20 -1.70
C LYS A 2 7.74 -21.53 -2.30
N LEU A 3 6.67 -20.90 -1.84
CA LEU A 3 5.29 -21.22 -2.26
C LEU A 3 4.85 -20.51 -3.55
N ALA A 4 5.41 -19.37 -3.89
CA ALA A 4 4.90 -18.56 -5.00
C ALA A 4 5.00 -19.22 -6.37
N PRO A 5 6.10 -19.90 -6.74
CA PRO A 5 6.17 -20.67 -7.98
C PRO A 5 5.13 -21.80 -8.02
N THR A 6 4.91 -22.48 -6.89
CA THR A 6 3.92 -23.57 -6.78
C THR A 6 2.49 -23.03 -6.94
N LEU A 7 2.19 -21.88 -6.36
CA LEU A 7 0.88 -21.22 -6.54
C LEU A 7 0.66 -20.75 -7.99
N ALA A 8 1.70 -20.18 -8.62
CA ALA A 8 1.63 -19.82 -10.03
C ALA A 8 1.41 -21.05 -10.93
N GLU A 9 2.10 -22.15 -10.66
CA GLU A 9 1.90 -23.40 -11.37
C GLU A 9 0.48 -23.98 -11.17
N HIS A 10 -0.03 -23.92 -9.95
CA HIS A 10 -1.40 -24.34 -9.65
C HIS A 10 -2.44 -23.51 -10.40
N GLU A 11 -2.32 -22.19 -10.41
CA GLU A 11 -3.20 -21.31 -11.17
C GLU A 11 -3.11 -21.57 -12.68
N ASP A 12 -1.90 -21.79 -13.21
CA ASP A 12 -1.69 -22.16 -14.60
C ASP A 12 -2.30 -23.53 -14.95
N ASN A 13 -2.27 -24.51 -14.02
CA ASN A 13 -2.88 -25.81 -14.22
C ASN A 13 -4.41 -25.75 -14.35
N ILE A 14 -5.03 -24.75 -13.78
CA ILE A 14 -6.46 -24.45 -13.93
C ILE A 14 -6.70 -23.61 -15.17
N SER A 15 -6.05 -22.45 -15.25
CA SER A 15 -6.35 -21.42 -16.24
C SER A 15 -5.89 -21.74 -17.67
N LEU A 16 -4.91 -22.65 -17.81
CA LEU A 16 -4.42 -23.17 -19.10
C LEU A 16 -4.95 -24.57 -19.42
N ASN A 17 -5.90 -25.09 -18.65
CA ASN A 17 -6.47 -26.41 -18.89
C ASN A 17 -7.40 -26.38 -20.10
N GLN A 18 -6.94 -26.94 -21.22
CA GLN A 18 -7.70 -26.96 -22.47
C GLN A 18 -9.01 -27.75 -22.39
N GLU A 19 -9.03 -28.87 -21.64
CA GLU A 19 -10.25 -29.67 -21.50
C GLU A 19 -11.31 -28.92 -20.66
N LEU A 20 -10.89 -28.23 -19.62
CA LEU A 20 -11.78 -27.36 -18.85
C LEU A 20 -12.27 -26.19 -19.70
N PHE A 21 -11.38 -25.55 -20.45
CA PHE A 21 -11.73 -24.45 -21.35
C PHE A 21 -12.73 -24.87 -22.41
N LYS A 22 -12.58 -26.04 -23.06
CA LYS A 22 -13.54 -26.55 -24.03
C LYS A 22 -14.96 -26.68 -23.45
N LYS A 23 -15.08 -27.08 -22.18
CA LYS A 23 -16.37 -27.15 -21.49
C LYS A 23 -16.98 -25.76 -21.27
N VAL A 24 -16.18 -24.81 -20.83
CA VAL A 24 -16.62 -23.42 -20.64
C VAL A 24 -17.00 -22.78 -21.96
N ASP A 25 -16.23 -23.00 -23.02
CA ASP A 25 -16.48 -22.51 -24.38
C ASP A 25 -17.77 -23.08 -24.98
N ALA A 26 -18.02 -24.37 -24.78
CA ALA A 26 -19.25 -25.03 -25.22
C ALA A 26 -20.51 -24.44 -24.54
N VAL A 27 -20.41 -24.09 -23.24
CA VAL A 27 -21.50 -23.41 -22.53
C VAL A 27 -21.65 -21.97 -23.02
N TYR A 28 -20.53 -21.28 -23.20
CA TYR A 28 -20.51 -19.88 -23.69
C TYR A 28 -21.14 -19.77 -25.09
N SER A 29 -20.82 -20.69 -25.98
CA SER A 29 -21.37 -20.72 -27.35
C SER A 29 -22.89 -20.94 -27.41
N GLN A 30 -23.50 -21.45 -26.34
CA GLN A 30 -24.94 -21.72 -26.24
C GLN A 30 -25.68 -20.77 -25.30
N GLN A 31 -25.01 -19.69 -24.83
CA GLN A 31 -25.51 -18.83 -23.74
C GLN A 31 -26.92 -18.28 -24.01
N ASP A 32 -27.25 -17.94 -25.26
CA ASP A 32 -28.53 -17.36 -25.63
C ASP A 32 -29.69 -18.37 -25.54
N ALA A 33 -29.41 -19.69 -25.64
CA ALA A 33 -30.38 -20.77 -25.57
C ALA A 33 -30.58 -21.30 -24.13
N LEU A 34 -29.71 -20.93 -23.16
CA LEU A 34 -29.74 -21.52 -21.83
C LEU A 34 -30.67 -20.80 -20.84
N GLY A 35 -31.31 -19.70 -21.22
CA GLY A 35 -32.19 -18.94 -20.33
C GLY A 35 -31.52 -18.43 -19.06
N LEU A 36 -30.25 -18.08 -19.14
CA LEU A 36 -29.44 -17.64 -18.01
C LEU A 36 -29.92 -16.29 -17.44
N THR A 37 -29.87 -16.15 -16.11
CA THR A 37 -30.06 -14.84 -15.48
C THR A 37 -28.94 -13.88 -15.89
N ARG A 38 -29.12 -12.57 -15.67
CA ARG A 38 -28.10 -11.56 -15.95
C ARG A 38 -26.76 -11.82 -15.21
N GLU A 39 -26.86 -12.26 -13.96
CA GLU A 39 -25.68 -12.60 -13.14
C GLU A 39 -24.95 -13.82 -13.71
N GLN A 40 -25.71 -14.86 -14.11
CA GLN A 40 -25.15 -16.07 -14.73
C GLN A 40 -24.49 -15.77 -16.07
N GLN A 41 -25.12 -14.96 -16.92
CA GLN A 41 -24.54 -14.51 -18.18
C GLN A 41 -23.23 -13.77 -17.92
N ARG A 42 -23.21 -12.84 -16.96
CA ARG A 42 -22.02 -12.08 -16.61
C ARG A 42 -20.91 -12.94 -16.03
N LEU A 43 -21.25 -13.93 -15.22
CA LEU A 43 -20.29 -14.91 -14.70
C LEU A 43 -19.66 -15.72 -15.83
N LEU A 44 -20.49 -16.21 -16.76
CA LEU A 44 -20.03 -16.97 -17.91
C LEU A 44 -19.11 -16.15 -18.82
N GLU A 45 -19.50 -14.92 -19.17
CA GLU A 45 -18.66 -13.99 -19.94
C GLU A 45 -17.30 -13.76 -19.29
N LYS A 46 -17.29 -13.45 -17.98
CA LYS A 46 -16.06 -13.19 -17.25
C LYS A 46 -15.18 -14.43 -17.16
N THR A 47 -15.78 -15.60 -16.93
CA THR A 47 -15.07 -16.88 -16.85
C THR A 47 -14.44 -17.24 -18.18
N HIS A 48 -15.21 -17.20 -19.27
CA HIS A 48 -14.72 -17.45 -20.62
C HIS A 48 -13.59 -16.50 -20.99
N LYS A 49 -13.79 -15.19 -20.78
CA LYS A 49 -12.76 -14.17 -21.02
C LYS A 49 -11.49 -14.40 -20.16
N LYS A 50 -11.63 -14.85 -18.90
CA LYS A 50 -10.49 -15.17 -18.04
C LYS A 50 -9.63 -16.28 -18.66
N PHE A 51 -10.25 -17.37 -19.15
CA PHE A 51 -9.52 -18.47 -19.79
C PHE A 51 -8.76 -18.02 -21.05
N ILE A 52 -9.42 -17.28 -21.94
CA ILE A 52 -8.76 -16.74 -23.16
C ILE A 52 -7.59 -15.84 -22.79
N ARG A 53 -7.78 -14.90 -21.88
CA ARG A 53 -6.73 -13.99 -21.43
C ARG A 53 -5.58 -14.68 -20.69
N SER A 54 -5.85 -15.84 -20.11
CA SER A 54 -4.81 -16.69 -19.54
C SER A 54 -4.07 -17.52 -20.57
N GLY A 55 -4.57 -17.63 -21.81
CA GLY A 55 -3.94 -18.36 -22.90
C GLY A 55 -4.43 -19.80 -23.07
N ALA A 56 -5.60 -20.16 -22.54
CA ALA A 56 -6.16 -21.53 -22.65
C ALA A 56 -6.36 -21.98 -24.12
N ASN A 57 -6.57 -21.04 -25.02
CA ASN A 57 -6.75 -21.26 -26.47
C ASN A 57 -5.44 -21.27 -27.24
N LEU A 58 -4.29 -21.10 -26.61
CA LEU A 58 -3.01 -21.13 -27.29
C LEU A 58 -2.56 -22.55 -27.64
N PRO A 59 -1.75 -22.76 -28.68
CA PRO A 59 -1.04 -24.00 -28.94
C PRO A 59 -0.16 -24.43 -27.75
N ALA A 60 0.09 -25.75 -27.66
CA ALA A 60 0.77 -26.32 -26.49
C ALA A 60 2.19 -25.77 -26.27
N ASP A 61 2.95 -25.49 -27.32
CA ASP A 61 4.28 -24.88 -27.26
C ASP A 61 4.22 -23.46 -26.65
N LYS A 62 3.28 -22.64 -27.08
CA LYS A 62 3.04 -21.29 -26.54
C LYS A 62 2.56 -21.32 -25.10
N GLN A 63 1.70 -22.28 -24.75
CA GLN A 63 1.30 -22.50 -23.34
C GLN A 63 2.48 -22.89 -22.45
N ALA A 64 3.36 -23.76 -22.92
CA ALA A 64 4.58 -24.14 -22.18
C ALA A 64 5.46 -22.93 -21.90
N ARG A 65 5.67 -22.06 -22.92
CA ARG A 65 6.43 -20.83 -22.76
C ARG A 65 5.73 -19.85 -21.79
N LEU A 66 4.43 -19.71 -21.87
CA LEU A 66 3.64 -18.83 -20.99
C LEU A 66 3.73 -19.26 -19.52
N ARG A 67 3.68 -20.57 -19.24
CA ARG A 67 3.92 -21.13 -17.89
C ARG A 67 5.29 -20.74 -17.35
N GLU A 68 6.33 -20.88 -18.17
CA GLU A 68 7.68 -20.48 -17.77
C GLU A 68 7.77 -18.98 -17.46
N ILE A 69 7.16 -18.13 -18.28
CA ILE A 69 7.08 -16.69 -18.04
C ILE A 69 6.35 -16.37 -16.74
N ASN A 70 5.21 -16.99 -16.48
CA ASN A 70 4.42 -16.78 -15.26
C ASN A 70 5.22 -17.15 -14.00
N LYS A 71 5.91 -18.28 -14.03
CA LYS A 71 6.81 -18.74 -12.95
C LYS A 71 7.95 -17.76 -12.69
N GLN A 72 8.61 -17.29 -13.75
CA GLN A 72 9.69 -16.31 -13.65
C GLN A 72 9.18 -14.97 -13.09
N LEU A 73 8.08 -14.44 -13.61
CA LEU A 73 7.47 -13.19 -13.15
C LEU A 73 7.08 -13.28 -11.67
N SER A 74 6.53 -14.41 -11.22
CA SER A 74 6.19 -14.64 -9.81
C SER A 74 7.43 -14.54 -8.91
N THR A 75 8.52 -15.21 -9.31
CA THR A 75 9.78 -15.18 -8.55
C THR A 75 10.41 -13.79 -8.53
N LEU A 76 10.50 -13.15 -9.70
CA LEU A 76 11.09 -11.82 -9.84
C LEU A 76 10.31 -10.76 -9.04
N GLY A 77 8.98 -10.82 -9.05
CA GLY A 77 8.14 -9.89 -8.28
C GLY A 77 8.37 -9.98 -6.76
N ILE A 78 8.53 -11.21 -6.25
CA ILE A 78 8.83 -11.42 -4.82
C ILE A 78 10.25 -10.95 -4.50
N THR A 79 11.22 -11.25 -5.36
CA THR A 79 12.61 -10.83 -5.16
C THR A 79 12.69 -9.30 -5.13
N PHE A 80 12.03 -8.63 -6.08
CA PHE A 80 11.91 -7.17 -6.12
C PHE A 80 11.37 -6.60 -4.79
N SER A 81 10.26 -7.14 -4.31
CA SER A 81 9.62 -6.65 -3.09
C SER A 81 10.48 -6.88 -1.85
N ASN A 82 11.14 -8.04 -1.76
CA ASN A 82 12.04 -8.36 -0.65
C ASN A 82 13.28 -7.47 -0.65
N ASN A 83 13.84 -7.13 -1.79
CA ASN A 83 14.98 -6.21 -1.87
C ASN A 83 14.61 -4.83 -1.31
N ILE A 84 13.45 -4.29 -1.67
CA ILE A 84 12.95 -3.02 -1.10
C ILE A 84 12.71 -3.14 0.40
N LEU A 85 12.12 -4.24 0.87
CA LEU A 85 11.88 -4.47 2.29
C LEU A 85 13.18 -4.57 3.09
N ASN A 86 14.18 -5.28 2.55
CA ASN A 86 15.49 -5.39 3.18
C ASN A 86 16.14 -4.03 3.35
N GLU A 87 16.16 -3.18 2.32
CA GLU A 87 16.73 -1.84 2.41
C GLU A 87 15.97 -0.94 3.39
N ASN A 88 14.64 -1.05 3.47
CA ASN A 88 13.88 -0.37 4.50
C ASN A 88 14.30 -0.77 5.92
N ASN A 89 14.59 -2.05 6.15
CA ASN A 89 14.98 -2.58 7.45
C ASN A 89 16.46 -2.35 7.78
N ASP A 90 17.32 -2.36 6.76
CA ASP A 90 18.77 -2.24 6.92
C ASP A 90 19.21 -0.80 7.14
N PHE A 91 18.48 0.19 6.61
CA PHE A 91 18.83 1.61 6.76
C PHE A 91 18.59 2.08 8.19
N LYS A 92 19.63 2.68 8.77
CA LYS A 92 19.64 3.25 10.12
C LYS A 92 20.42 4.55 10.12
N LEU A 93 19.74 5.66 10.37
CA LEU A 93 20.37 6.96 10.58
C LEU A 93 20.48 7.22 12.07
N TYR A 94 21.68 7.03 12.63
CA TYR A 94 21.96 7.37 14.02
C TYR A 94 22.46 8.81 14.12
N VAL A 95 21.76 9.62 14.91
CA VAL A 95 22.17 10.97 15.27
C VAL A 95 22.74 10.90 16.68
N GLY A 96 23.95 11.43 16.88
CA GLY A 96 24.67 11.38 18.16
C GLY A 96 24.80 12.74 18.85
N LYS A 97 24.41 13.83 18.19
CA LYS A 97 24.52 15.18 18.71
C LYS A 97 23.14 15.83 18.81
N GLU A 98 22.85 16.46 19.94
CA GLU A 98 21.57 17.11 20.18
C GLU A 98 21.34 18.29 19.25
N GLU A 99 22.38 19.01 18.85
CA GLU A 99 22.32 20.11 17.89
C GLU A 99 21.74 19.69 16.53
N ASP A 100 21.98 18.44 16.11
CA ASP A 100 21.48 17.88 14.85
C ASP A 100 19.99 17.53 14.89
N LEU A 101 19.36 17.57 16.08
CA LEU A 101 17.93 17.35 16.28
C LEU A 101 17.10 18.63 16.20
N ALA A 102 17.74 19.77 15.87
CA ALA A 102 17.04 21.05 15.77
C ALA A 102 15.79 20.94 14.88
N GLY A 103 14.68 21.50 15.36
CA GLY A 103 13.38 21.47 14.67
C GLY A 103 12.55 20.21 14.92
N LEU A 104 13.14 19.09 15.34
CA LEU A 104 12.40 17.86 15.62
C LEU A 104 11.55 18.01 16.89
N PRO A 105 10.25 17.65 16.86
CA PRO A 105 9.37 17.64 18.01
C PRO A 105 9.85 16.72 19.14
N GLN A 106 9.49 17.06 20.39
CA GLN A 106 9.91 16.29 21.56
C GLN A 106 9.46 14.83 21.50
N TRP A 107 8.19 14.58 21.17
CA TRP A 107 7.65 13.23 21.05
C TRP A 107 8.40 12.37 20.02
N PHE A 108 8.89 13.00 18.94
CA PHE A 108 9.62 12.30 17.89
C PHE A 108 11.05 11.98 18.30
N ARG A 109 11.70 12.89 19.04
CA ARG A 109 13.02 12.64 19.65
C ARG A 109 12.96 11.50 20.66
N GLU A 110 11.92 11.45 21.51
CA GLU A 110 11.70 10.38 22.48
C GLU A 110 11.50 9.03 21.81
N SER A 111 10.69 8.97 20.75
CA SER A 111 10.51 7.76 19.94
C SER A 111 11.83 7.31 19.31
N ALA A 112 12.59 8.21 18.70
CA ALA A 112 13.87 7.90 18.09
C ALA A 112 14.93 7.43 19.11
N MET A 113 14.91 7.97 20.33
CA MET A 113 15.79 7.56 21.43
C MET A 113 15.41 6.14 21.92
N ALA A 114 14.11 5.83 22.04
CA ALA A 114 13.63 4.50 22.40
C ALA A 114 14.04 3.45 21.35
N GLU A 115 13.91 3.78 20.06
CA GLU A 115 14.34 2.93 18.94
C GLU A 115 15.86 2.70 18.97
N ALA A 116 16.67 3.74 19.23
CA ALA A 116 18.12 3.60 19.34
C ALA A 116 18.50 2.68 20.51
N ARG A 117 17.86 2.84 21.67
CA ARG A 117 18.07 1.98 22.84
C ARG A 117 17.72 0.52 22.53
N ALA A 118 16.62 0.25 21.82
CA ALA A 118 16.21 -1.09 21.42
C ALA A 118 17.23 -1.79 20.51
N THR A 119 18.09 -1.00 19.83
CA THR A 119 19.20 -1.51 19.00
C THR A 119 20.57 -1.48 19.70
N GLY A 120 20.60 -1.23 21.01
CA GLY A 120 21.84 -1.18 21.82
C GLY A 120 22.69 0.09 21.63
N GLN A 121 22.12 1.16 21.10
CA GLN A 121 22.79 2.44 20.85
C GLN A 121 22.28 3.51 21.83
N GLU A 122 22.60 3.35 23.11
CA GLU A 122 22.24 4.33 24.14
C GLU A 122 22.89 5.72 23.87
N GLY A 123 22.16 6.77 24.22
CA GLY A 123 22.62 8.17 24.03
C GLY A 123 22.55 8.66 22.58
N LYS A 124 21.92 7.90 21.68
CA LYS A 124 21.69 8.30 20.29
C LYS A 124 20.21 8.32 19.96
N TRP A 125 19.88 8.83 18.78
CA TRP A 125 18.55 8.83 18.18
C TRP A 125 18.59 8.06 16.88
N LEU A 126 17.69 7.11 16.69
CA LEU A 126 17.59 6.30 15.47
C LEU A 126 16.41 6.74 14.62
N PHE A 127 16.68 7.06 13.37
CA PHE A 127 15.68 7.32 12.34
C PHE A 127 15.79 6.29 11.23
N THR A 128 14.62 5.83 10.73
CA THR A 128 14.50 4.75 9.74
C THR A 128 13.72 5.20 8.51
N LEU A 129 13.65 4.35 7.46
CA LEU A 129 12.87 4.63 6.27
C LEU A 129 11.36 4.34 6.42
N HIS A 130 10.90 3.82 7.56
CA HIS A 130 9.47 3.67 7.81
C HIS A 130 8.77 5.03 7.84
N ASN A 131 7.54 5.10 7.32
CA ASN A 131 6.82 6.36 7.17
C ASN A 131 6.68 7.15 8.48
N ALA A 132 6.39 6.46 9.60
CA ALA A 132 6.28 7.09 10.91
C ALA A 132 7.61 7.73 11.42
N SER A 133 8.76 7.33 10.85
CA SER A 133 10.06 7.92 11.16
C SER A 133 10.51 8.90 10.08
N ARG A 134 10.43 8.50 8.81
CA ARG A 134 10.93 9.28 7.68
C ARG A 134 10.14 10.58 7.43
N LEU A 135 8.82 10.52 7.45
CA LEU A 135 8.00 11.69 7.13
C LEU A 135 8.17 12.81 8.16
N PRO A 136 8.02 12.58 9.48
CA PRO A 136 8.30 13.62 10.47
C PRO A 136 9.74 14.13 10.42
N PHE A 137 10.72 13.27 10.10
CA PHE A 137 12.10 13.70 9.95
C PHE A 137 12.25 14.73 8.81
N LEU A 138 11.66 14.46 7.64
CA LEU A 138 11.68 15.36 6.48
C LEU A 138 10.87 16.64 6.71
N GLN A 139 9.82 16.57 7.51
CA GLN A 139 8.96 17.72 7.83
C GLN A 139 9.62 18.70 8.83
N TYR A 140 10.27 18.17 9.85
CA TYR A 140 10.65 18.98 11.01
C TYR A 140 12.16 19.19 11.17
N SER A 141 13.02 18.28 10.68
CA SER A 141 14.48 18.43 10.88
C SER A 141 15.01 19.69 10.23
N ALA A 142 15.63 20.58 11.01
CA ALA A 142 16.32 21.75 10.50
C ALA A 142 17.66 21.40 9.82
N ASN A 143 18.21 20.20 10.06
CA ASN A 143 19.46 19.74 9.48
C ASN A 143 19.27 19.28 8.03
N ARG A 144 19.52 20.18 7.08
CA ARG A 144 19.34 19.94 5.63
C ARG A 144 20.16 18.76 5.10
N PRO A 145 21.46 18.61 5.43
CA PRO A 145 22.24 17.44 5.03
C PRO A 145 21.63 16.10 5.48
N LEU A 146 21.08 16.02 6.68
CA LEU A 146 20.43 14.80 7.17
C LEU A 146 19.08 14.55 6.46
N ARG A 147 18.32 15.61 6.11
CA ARG A 147 17.12 15.44 5.25
C ARG A 147 17.51 14.90 3.89
N GLU A 148 18.57 15.41 3.26
CA GLU A 148 19.10 14.91 1.99
C GLU A 148 19.47 13.43 2.09
N GLN A 149 20.21 13.05 3.13
CA GLN A 149 20.59 11.65 3.36
C GLN A 149 19.36 10.73 3.49
N MET A 150 18.39 11.12 4.31
CA MET A 150 17.14 10.38 4.50
C MET A 150 16.36 10.25 3.21
N TYR A 151 16.18 11.33 2.47
CA TYR A 151 15.48 11.37 1.20
C TYR A 151 16.14 10.48 0.15
N LYS A 152 17.46 10.64 -0.05
CA LYS A 152 18.22 9.85 -1.02
C LYS A 152 18.22 8.37 -0.69
N ALA A 153 18.35 8.01 0.59
CA ALA A 153 18.24 6.62 1.01
C ALA A 153 16.88 6.01 0.65
N TYR A 154 15.80 6.78 0.79
CA TYR A 154 14.46 6.31 0.46
C TYR A 154 14.22 6.13 -1.04
N ILE A 155 14.60 7.12 -1.86
CA ILE A 155 14.31 7.07 -3.31
C ILE A 155 15.23 6.12 -4.07
N ASN A 156 16.43 5.84 -3.54
CA ASN A 156 17.39 4.93 -4.18
C ASN A 156 17.25 3.47 -3.75
N ARG A 157 16.20 3.10 -3.04
CA ARG A 157 15.97 1.70 -2.69
C ARG A 157 15.90 0.82 -3.92
N GLY A 158 16.61 -0.29 -3.91
CA GLY A 158 16.76 -1.17 -5.07
C GLY A 158 17.63 -0.60 -6.20
N ASN A 159 18.40 0.45 -5.96
CA ASN A 159 19.24 1.12 -6.95
C ASN A 159 20.67 1.42 -6.45
N ASN A 160 21.17 0.62 -5.51
CA ASN A 160 22.46 0.88 -4.83
C ASN A 160 23.62 0.04 -5.36
N ASN A 161 23.45 -0.74 -6.42
CA ASN A 161 24.45 -1.68 -6.98
C ASN A 161 24.97 -2.69 -5.95
N ASP A 162 24.10 -3.13 -5.05
CA ASP A 162 24.37 -4.10 -3.99
C ASP A 162 23.52 -5.38 -4.15
N LYS A 163 23.47 -6.20 -3.09
CA LYS A 163 22.68 -7.46 -3.06
C LYS A 163 21.16 -7.24 -3.22
N ASN A 164 20.67 -6.03 -2.96
CA ASN A 164 19.26 -5.66 -3.05
C ASN A 164 18.93 -4.87 -4.34
N ASP A 165 19.87 -4.80 -5.30
CA ASP A 165 19.66 -4.04 -6.53
C ASP A 165 18.57 -4.65 -7.41
N ASN A 166 17.64 -3.82 -7.85
CA ASN A 166 16.47 -4.23 -8.64
C ASN A 166 16.57 -3.87 -10.14
N LYS A 167 17.63 -3.21 -10.61
CA LYS A 167 17.73 -2.76 -12.01
C LYS A 167 17.60 -3.89 -13.00
N LYS A 168 18.35 -4.99 -12.79
CA LYS A 168 18.26 -6.16 -13.64
C LYS A 168 16.89 -6.85 -13.54
N ILE A 169 16.33 -6.92 -12.34
CA ILE A 169 15.00 -7.51 -12.09
C ILE A 169 13.93 -6.74 -12.85
N ILE A 170 13.99 -5.40 -12.86
CA ILE A 170 13.07 -4.55 -13.63
C ILE A 170 13.19 -4.84 -15.13
N ALA A 171 14.41 -4.91 -15.67
CA ALA A 171 14.64 -5.20 -17.09
C ALA A 171 14.07 -6.59 -17.48
N ASP A 172 14.32 -7.61 -16.65
CA ASP A 172 13.80 -8.95 -16.86
C ASP A 172 12.26 -8.99 -16.81
N ILE A 173 11.64 -8.31 -15.82
CA ILE A 173 10.18 -8.23 -15.68
C ILE A 173 9.56 -7.54 -16.91
N VAL A 174 10.13 -6.42 -17.37
CA VAL A 174 9.59 -5.68 -18.52
C VAL A 174 9.67 -6.53 -19.79
N SER A 175 10.80 -7.21 -20.02
CA SER A 175 10.99 -8.09 -21.17
C SER A 175 10.01 -9.27 -21.17
N LEU A 176 9.87 -9.95 -20.03
CA LEU A 176 8.92 -11.07 -19.88
C LEU A 176 7.46 -10.63 -20.04
N ARG A 177 7.11 -9.45 -19.53
CA ARG A 177 5.76 -8.87 -19.70
C ARG A 177 5.46 -8.57 -21.16
N LEU A 178 6.44 -8.04 -21.91
CA LEU A 178 6.26 -7.80 -23.35
C LEU A 178 6.05 -9.13 -24.08
N GLU A 179 6.90 -10.12 -23.84
CA GLU A 179 6.78 -11.43 -24.45
C GLU A 179 5.42 -12.09 -24.11
N LYS A 180 4.98 -12.00 -22.85
CA LYS A 180 3.65 -12.48 -22.44
C LYS A 180 2.53 -11.80 -23.22
N ALA A 181 2.57 -10.49 -23.37
CA ALA A 181 1.56 -9.76 -24.12
C ALA A 181 1.53 -10.19 -25.59
N GLN A 182 2.69 -10.34 -26.23
CA GLN A 182 2.80 -10.78 -27.62
C GLN A 182 2.30 -12.20 -27.84
N LEU A 183 2.59 -13.14 -26.92
CA LEU A 183 2.02 -14.49 -26.93
C LEU A 183 0.50 -14.49 -26.88
N LEU A 184 -0.09 -13.54 -26.16
CA LEU A 184 -1.53 -13.37 -25.98
C LEU A 184 -2.18 -12.49 -27.05
N GLY A 185 -1.44 -12.07 -28.09
CA GLY A 185 -1.95 -11.32 -29.24
C GLY A 185 -2.03 -9.80 -29.05
N PHE A 186 -1.29 -9.25 -28.07
CA PHE A 186 -1.22 -7.80 -27.81
C PHE A 186 0.16 -7.25 -28.21
N ASP A 187 0.18 -6.03 -28.70
CA ASP A 187 1.40 -5.31 -29.07
C ASP A 187 2.27 -4.91 -27.88
N CYS A 188 1.65 -4.63 -26.73
CA CYS A 188 2.33 -4.28 -25.50
C CYS A 188 1.57 -4.74 -24.24
N TYR A 189 2.29 -4.82 -23.12
CA TYR A 189 1.73 -5.30 -21.86
C TYR A 189 0.65 -4.38 -21.31
N SER A 190 0.77 -3.06 -21.49
CA SER A 190 -0.26 -2.11 -21.05
C SER A 190 -1.60 -2.36 -21.74
N ASN A 191 -1.61 -2.59 -23.05
CA ASN A 191 -2.82 -2.89 -23.79
C ASN A 191 -3.42 -4.24 -23.37
N PHE A 192 -2.59 -5.26 -23.11
CA PHE A 192 -3.06 -6.51 -22.52
C PHE A 192 -3.76 -6.30 -21.18
N VAL A 193 -3.17 -5.52 -20.26
CA VAL A 193 -3.77 -5.27 -18.94
C VAL A 193 -5.06 -4.46 -19.08
N LEU A 194 -5.04 -3.41 -19.88
CA LEU A 194 -6.13 -2.45 -20.00
C LEU A 194 -7.36 -2.96 -20.77
N ASP A 195 -7.22 -3.95 -21.64
CA ASP A 195 -8.32 -4.52 -22.43
C ASP A 195 -9.56 -4.86 -21.60
N ASN A 196 -9.34 -5.35 -20.37
CA ASN A 196 -10.40 -5.73 -19.46
C ASN A 196 -10.70 -4.69 -18.37
N THR A 197 -10.32 -3.45 -18.57
CA THR A 197 -10.59 -2.33 -17.66
C THR A 197 -11.50 -1.29 -18.31
N MET A 198 -11.92 -0.29 -17.54
CA MET A 198 -12.72 0.82 -18.03
C MET A 198 -11.98 1.67 -19.08
N ALA A 199 -10.66 1.80 -18.98
CA ALA A 199 -9.84 2.58 -19.91
C ALA A 199 -9.63 1.91 -21.27
N LYS A 200 -9.71 0.58 -21.36
CA LYS A 200 -9.61 -0.23 -22.58
C LYS A 200 -8.23 -0.30 -23.24
N ASN A 201 -7.48 0.78 -23.35
CA ASN A 201 -6.21 0.83 -24.03
C ASN A 201 -5.29 1.91 -23.43
N SER A 202 -4.01 1.86 -23.80
CA SER A 202 -2.99 2.78 -23.31
C SER A 202 -3.18 4.23 -23.80
N THR A 203 -3.74 4.43 -24.98
CA THR A 203 -4.01 5.78 -25.51
C THR A 203 -5.00 6.51 -24.62
N ALA A 204 -6.13 5.89 -24.27
CA ALA A 204 -7.14 6.48 -23.37
C ALA A 204 -6.54 6.85 -22.00
N VAL A 205 -5.64 6.01 -21.46
CA VAL A 205 -4.94 6.31 -20.20
C VAL A 205 -4.01 7.50 -20.38
N MET A 206 -3.21 7.54 -21.45
CA MET A 206 -2.26 8.63 -21.69
C MET A 206 -2.97 9.95 -21.94
N ASP A 207 -4.07 9.96 -22.66
CA ASP A 207 -4.87 11.16 -22.91
C ASP A 207 -5.45 11.71 -21.60
N PHE A 208 -5.98 10.82 -20.75
CA PHE A 208 -6.47 11.19 -19.43
C PHE A 208 -5.36 11.77 -18.53
N LEU A 209 -4.21 11.09 -18.46
CA LEU A 209 -3.06 11.54 -17.67
C LEU A 209 -2.48 12.86 -18.19
N ASN A 210 -2.36 13.03 -19.52
CA ASN A 210 -1.88 14.26 -20.12
C ASN A 210 -2.82 15.44 -19.85
N ASN A 211 -4.14 15.19 -19.88
CA ASN A 211 -5.10 16.21 -19.50
C ASN A 211 -4.91 16.64 -18.03
N LEU A 212 -4.84 15.70 -17.09
CA LEU A 212 -4.57 16.01 -15.69
C LEU A 212 -3.23 16.73 -15.51
N TRP A 213 -2.17 16.27 -16.19
CA TRP A 213 -0.84 16.85 -16.12
C TRP A 213 -0.80 18.32 -16.56
N SER A 214 -1.60 18.68 -17.57
CA SER A 214 -1.69 20.06 -18.08
C SER A 214 -2.13 21.05 -17.01
N TYR A 215 -2.95 20.63 -16.05
CA TYR A 215 -3.40 21.45 -14.91
C TYR A 215 -2.50 21.27 -13.68
N ALA A 216 -2.05 20.06 -13.40
CA ALA A 216 -1.27 19.76 -12.20
C ALA A 216 0.13 20.37 -12.25
N LEU A 217 0.82 20.30 -13.39
CA LEU A 217 2.19 20.80 -13.52
C LEU A 217 2.36 22.31 -13.27
N PRO A 218 1.51 23.20 -13.83
CA PRO A 218 1.57 24.62 -13.51
C PRO A 218 1.36 24.90 -12.04
N LYS A 219 0.42 24.17 -11.39
CA LYS A 219 0.15 24.30 -9.96
C LYS A 219 1.36 23.88 -9.13
N ALA A 220 1.94 22.72 -9.41
CA ALA A 220 3.13 22.24 -8.71
C ALA A 220 4.33 23.20 -8.86
N LYS A 221 4.51 23.81 -10.04
CA LYS A 221 5.55 24.82 -10.25
C LYS A 221 5.29 26.10 -9.44
N ALA A 222 4.03 26.53 -9.31
CA ALA A 222 3.67 27.69 -8.50
C ALA A 222 3.93 27.42 -7.01
N GLU A 223 3.57 26.24 -6.52
CA GLU A 223 3.85 25.79 -5.15
C GLU A 223 5.36 25.72 -4.88
N ALA A 224 6.14 25.13 -5.78
CA ALA A 224 7.60 25.11 -5.67
C ALA A 224 8.19 26.54 -5.58
N ALA A 225 7.68 27.48 -6.38
CA ALA A 225 8.13 28.88 -6.34
C ALA A 225 7.74 29.57 -5.01
N GLU A 226 6.60 29.22 -4.41
CA GLU A 226 6.21 29.71 -3.09
C GLU A 226 7.13 29.19 -1.99
N LEU A 227 7.46 27.90 -2.02
CA LEU A 227 8.42 27.28 -1.08
C LEU A 227 9.83 27.86 -1.25
N GLN A 228 10.27 28.10 -2.49
CA GLN A 228 11.57 28.75 -2.76
C GLN A 228 11.63 30.16 -2.14
N LYS A 229 10.56 30.98 -2.29
CA LYS A 229 10.50 32.30 -1.67
C LYS A 229 10.61 32.24 -0.15
N LEU A 230 10.01 31.22 0.47
CA LEU A 230 10.12 31.02 1.91
C LEU A 230 11.54 30.64 2.31
N MET A 231 12.19 29.79 1.54
CA MET A 231 13.61 29.41 1.73
C MET A 231 14.56 30.61 1.55
N ASP A 232 14.29 31.47 0.57
CA ASP A 232 15.08 32.67 0.29
C ASP A 232 15.07 33.67 1.46
N LYS A 233 13.93 33.77 2.19
CA LYS A 233 13.82 34.61 3.41
C LYS A 233 14.82 34.18 4.50
N GLU A 234 15.27 32.93 4.51
CA GLU A 234 16.28 32.44 5.45
C GLU A 234 17.71 32.84 5.08
N GLY A 235 17.91 33.49 3.94
CA GLY A 235 19.17 34.11 3.53
C GLY A 235 20.28 33.15 3.11
N LYS A 236 19.98 31.88 2.85
CA LYS A 236 20.99 30.86 2.50
C LYS A 236 21.40 30.84 1.03
N GLY A 237 20.65 31.49 0.14
CA GLY A 237 20.93 31.56 -1.31
C GLY A 237 20.92 30.19 -2.01
N GLU A 238 20.27 29.20 -1.41
CA GLU A 238 20.24 27.82 -1.91
C GLU A 238 18.99 27.58 -2.75
N LYS A 239 19.08 26.66 -3.71
CA LYS A 239 17.93 26.20 -4.49
C LYS A 239 17.13 25.19 -3.69
N LEU A 240 15.80 25.28 -3.81
CA LEU A 240 14.88 24.29 -3.26
C LEU A 240 15.11 22.94 -3.96
N GLU A 241 15.41 21.91 -3.18
CA GLU A 241 15.60 20.54 -3.64
C GLU A 241 14.46 19.63 -3.13
N ALA A 242 14.40 18.42 -3.64
CA ALA A 242 13.31 17.51 -3.30
C ALA A 242 13.22 17.17 -1.80
N TRP A 243 14.34 17.11 -1.09
CA TRP A 243 14.41 16.88 0.37
C TRP A 243 14.00 18.09 1.22
N ASP A 244 13.82 19.26 0.60
CA ASP A 244 13.37 20.47 1.26
C ASP A 244 11.83 20.64 1.20
N TRP A 245 11.18 19.91 0.31
CA TRP A 245 9.74 20.08 0.02
C TRP A 245 8.87 19.95 1.28
N TRP A 246 8.96 18.84 2.02
CA TRP A 246 8.17 18.64 3.24
C TRP A 246 8.47 19.67 4.32
N TYR A 247 9.74 20.01 4.50
CA TYR A 247 10.18 20.98 5.50
C TYR A 247 9.59 22.38 5.26
N TYR A 248 9.70 22.87 4.03
CA TYR A 248 9.13 24.18 3.70
C TYR A 248 7.62 24.16 3.53
N THR A 249 7.01 23.06 3.15
CA THR A 249 5.55 22.89 3.16
C THR A 249 5.01 23.01 4.59
N GLU A 250 5.66 22.39 5.57
CA GLU A 250 5.27 22.49 6.97
C GLU A 250 5.42 23.92 7.51
N LYS A 251 6.51 24.62 7.19
CA LYS A 251 6.67 26.03 7.53
C LYS A 251 5.60 26.92 6.90
N LEU A 252 5.28 26.68 5.63
CA LEU A 252 4.25 27.42 4.93
C LEU A 252 2.86 27.16 5.54
N ARG A 253 2.57 25.92 5.93
CA ARG A 253 1.35 25.55 6.63
C ARG A 253 1.21 26.32 7.94
N LYS A 254 2.27 26.37 8.74
CA LYS A 254 2.32 27.14 9.97
C LYS A 254 2.13 28.65 9.72
N GLU A 255 2.81 29.22 8.71
CA GLU A 255 2.68 30.65 8.36
C GLU A 255 1.24 31.00 7.93
N LYS A 256 0.59 30.11 7.13
CA LYS A 256 -0.76 30.38 6.58
C LYS A 256 -1.90 30.11 7.55
N TYR A 257 -1.79 29.06 8.35
CA TYR A 257 -2.92 28.55 9.14
C TYR A 257 -2.71 28.65 10.65
N ASN A 258 -1.48 28.99 11.10
CA ASN A 258 -1.11 29.05 12.52
C ASN A 258 -1.53 27.79 13.29
N LEU A 259 -1.43 26.63 12.65
CA LEU A 259 -1.80 25.34 13.20
C LEU A 259 -0.55 24.48 13.38
N GLU A 260 -0.29 24.06 14.59
CA GLU A 260 0.78 23.12 14.92
C GLU A 260 0.19 21.73 15.14
N GLU A 261 0.80 20.73 14.52
CA GLU A 261 0.37 19.34 14.68
C GLU A 261 0.48 18.87 16.14
N GLU A 262 1.45 19.39 16.88
CA GLU A 262 1.62 19.09 18.31
C GLU A 262 0.41 19.51 19.18
N GLU A 263 -0.30 20.57 18.80
CA GLU A 263 -1.49 21.04 19.53
C GLU A 263 -2.69 20.13 19.34
N ILE A 264 -2.79 19.48 18.19
CA ILE A 264 -3.96 18.65 17.83
C ILE A 264 -3.70 17.15 18.04
N LYS A 265 -2.45 16.69 17.92
CA LYS A 265 -2.05 15.30 18.07
C LYS A 265 -2.52 14.63 19.38
N PRO A 266 -2.53 15.30 20.56
CA PRO A 266 -3.05 14.72 21.80
C PRO A 266 -4.54 14.31 21.76
N TYR A 267 -5.33 14.90 20.85
CA TYR A 267 -6.74 14.54 20.64
C TYR A 267 -6.90 13.25 19.84
N PHE A 268 -5.86 12.83 19.09
CA PHE A 268 -5.89 11.70 18.17
C PHE A 268 -5.20 10.46 18.74
N LYS A 269 -5.51 10.13 19.99
CA LYS A 269 -5.13 8.84 20.54
C LYS A 269 -5.76 7.71 19.69
N LEU A 270 -4.97 6.69 19.31
CA LEU A 270 -5.40 5.62 18.40
C LEU A 270 -6.74 5.00 18.82
N GLU A 271 -6.90 4.72 20.11
CA GLU A 271 -8.15 4.15 20.62
C GLU A 271 -9.34 5.09 20.40
N ASN A 272 -9.17 6.39 20.62
CA ASN A 272 -10.23 7.38 20.39
C ASN A 272 -10.61 7.49 18.91
N VAL A 273 -9.60 7.46 18.01
CA VAL A 273 -9.83 7.50 16.56
C VAL A 273 -10.57 6.23 16.11
N ARG A 274 -10.17 5.07 16.62
CA ARG A 274 -10.84 3.79 16.34
C ARG A 274 -12.29 3.80 16.82
N GLU A 275 -12.53 4.17 18.08
CA GLU A 275 -13.88 4.25 18.64
C GLU A 275 -14.75 5.28 17.88
N GLY A 276 -14.16 6.40 17.46
CA GLY A 276 -14.81 7.38 16.61
C GLY A 276 -15.23 6.79 15.26
N ALA A 277 -14.34 6.03 14.59
CA ALA A 277 -14.66 5.33 13.34
C ALA A 277 -15.77 4.28 13.55
N PHE A 278 -15.72 3.52 14.66
CA PHE A 278 -16.77 2.54 14.98
C PHE A 278 -18.11 3.22 15.26
N ALA A 279 -18.12 4.35 15.97
CA ALA A 279 -19.33 5.13 16.21
C ALA A 279 -19.95 5.68 14.91
N VAL A 280 -19.13 6.13 13.95
CA VAL A 280 -19.60 6.56 12.62
C VAL A 280 -20.19 5.37 11.87
N ALA A 281 -19.51 4.22 11.87
CA ALA A 281 -20.01 2.99 11.24
C ALA A 281 -21.34 2.53 11.85
N ASN A 282 -21.47 2.63 13.16
CA ASN A 282 -22.75 2.33 13.83
C ASN A 282 -23.86 3.27 13.36
N LYS A 283 -23.62 4.57 13.29
CA LYS A 283 -24.61 5.55 12.84
C LYS A 283 -25.03 5.37 11.37
N LEU A 284 -24.07 4.97 10.51
CA LEU A 284 -24.32 4.80 9.08
C LEU A 284 -24.97 3.46 8.73
N TYR A 285 -24.53 2.39 9.39
CA TYR A 285 -24.84 1.01 9.00
C TYR A 285 -25.54 0.19 10.10
N GLY A 286 -25.68 0.73 11.31
CA GLY A 286 -26.27 0.03 12.45
C GLY A 286 -25.39 -1.11 13.02
N ILE A 287 -24.12 -1.21 12.58
CA ILE A 287 -23.23 -2.27 13.04
C ILE A 287 -22.53 -1.90 14.36
N THR A 288 -22.21 -2.91 15.16
CA THR A 288 -21.40 -2.78 16.37
C THR A 288 -20.15 -3.62 16.27
N LEU A 289 -19.05 -3.12 16.84
CA LEU A 289 -17.77 -3.83 16.89
C LEU A 289 -17.39 -4.07 18.36
N THR A 290 -17.22 -5.33 18.72
CA THR A 290 -16.87 -5.73 20.09
C THR A 290 -15.55 -6.49 20.07
N LYS A 291 -14.59 -6.09 20.90
CA LYS A 291 -13.29 -6.74 20.98
C LYS A 291 -13.44 -8.19 21.42
N LEU A 292 -12.74 -9.10 20.76
CA LEU A 292 -12.65 -10.50 21.09
C LEU A 292 -11.29 -10.81 21.71
N GLU A 293 -11.29 -11.55 22.81
CA GLU A 293 -10.09 -12.06 23.45
C GLU A 293 -9.91 -13.55 23.14
N GLY A 294 -8.68 -14.05 23.22
CA GLY A 294 -8.36 -15.47 23.03
C GLY A 294 -8.42 -15.99 21.60
N ILE A 295 -8.61 -15.12 20.61
CA ILE A 295 -8.56 -15.48 19.20
C ILE A 295 -7.10 -15.57 18.77
N PRO A 296 -6.66 -16.65 18.07
CA PRO A 296 -5.31 -16.75 17.54
C PRO A 296 -4.98 -15.61 16.58
N VAL A 297 -3.86 -14.94 16.84
CA VAL A 297 -3.33 -13.85 16.01
C VAL A 297 -1.90 -14.14 15.58
N TYR A 298 -1.48 -13.60 14.46
CA TYR A 298 -0.13 -13.80 13.91
C TYR A 298 0.92 -12.86 14.53
N HIS A 299 0.49 -11.85 15.31
CA HIS A 299 1.37 -10.93 16.05
C HIS A 299 0.65 -10.36 17.27
N PRO A 300 1.33 -10.13 18.41
CA PRO A 300 0.71 -9.61 19.63
C PRO A 300 0.00 -8.26 19.47
N ASP A 301 0.47 -7.42 18.55
CA ASP A 301 -0.13 -6.09 18.28
C ASP A 301 -1.46 -6.16 17.52
N VAL A 302 -1.89 -7.36 17.07
CA VAL A 302 -3.13 -7.51 16.30
C VAL A 302 -4.30 -7.63 17.25
N GLU A 303 -5.30 -6.79 17.06
CA GLU A 303 -6.57 -6.88 17.77
C GLU A 303 -7.66 -7.48 16.87
N VAL A 304 -8.63 -8.13 17.48
CA VAL A 304 -9.74 -8.80 16.79
C VAL A 304 -11.08 -8.30 17.32
N PHE A 305 -11.99 -8.00 16.40
CA PHE A 305 -13.33 -7.52 16.74
C PHE A 305 -14.40 -8.39 16.07
N GLU A 306 -15.46 -8.71 16.82
CA GLU A 306 -16.69 -9.23 16.25
C GLU A 306 -17.55 -8.09 15.74
N VAL A 307 -18.04 -8.22 14.52
CA VAL A 307 -18.94 -7.25 13.89
C VAL A 307 -20.36 -7.83 13.90
N LYS A 308 -21.30 -7.11 14.50
CA LYS A 308 -22.71 -7.49 14.57
C LYS A 308 -23.61 -6.46 13.92
N ALA A 309 -24.69 -6.91 13.30
CA ALA A 309 -25.78 -6.07 12.84
C ALA A 309 -26.65 -5.58 14.02
N ALA A 310 -27.58 -4.66 13.73
CA ALA A 310 -28.47 -4.09 14.75
C ALA A 310 -29.38 -5.14 15.45
N ASP A 311 -29.70 -6.23 14.76
CA ASP A 311 -30.46 -7.37 15.32
C ASP A 311 -29.62 -8.35 16.14
N GLY A 312 -28.31 -8.08 16.32
CA GLY A 312 -27.39 -8.92 17.05
C GLY A 312 -26.77 -10.06 16.23
N SER A 313 -27.18 -10.25 14.99
CA SER A 313 -26.59 -11.27 14.10
C SER A 313 -25.14 -10.95 13.76
N GLN A 314 -24.28 -11.99 13.69
CA GLN A 314 -22.89 -11.82 13.32
C GLN A 314 -22.75 -11.46 11.85
N VAL A 315 -22.07 -10.35 11.56
CA VAL A 315 -21.74 -9.90 10.19
C VAL A 315 -20.39 -10.46 9.75
N GLY A 316 -19.38 -10.42 10.62
CA GLY A 316 -18.05 -10.90 10.34
C GLY A 316 -17.07 -10.75 11.49
N ILE A 317 -15.80 -11.08 11.20
CA ILE A 317 -14.69 -10.87 12.13
C ILE A 317 -13.70 -9.90 11.50
N PHE A 318 -13.28 -8.91 12.27
CA PHE A 318 -12.40 -7.83 11.82
C PHE A 318 -11.08 -7.84 12.58
N TYR A 319 -9.99 -8.07 11.87
CA TYR A 319 -8.62 -8.01 12.39
C TYR A 319 -8.04 -6.63 12.10
N VAL A 320 -7.40 -6.01 13.07
CA VAL A 320 -6.70 -4.73 12.93
C VAL A 320 -5.24 -4.88 13.31
N ASP A 321 -4.35 -4.42 12.46
CA ASP A 321 -2.90 -4.49 12.61
C ASP A 321 -2.29 -3.11 12.35
N TYR A 322 -2.16 -2.31 13.41
CA TYR A 322 -1.88 -0.88 13.27
C TYR A 322 -0.40 -0.52 13.17
N PHE A 323 0.52 -1.32 13.72
CA PHE A 323 1.88 -0.86 13.95
C PHE A 323 2.91 -1.43 12.97
N PRO A 324 3.97 -0.63 12.62
CA PRO A 324 5.08 -1.11 11.81
C PRO A 324 5.94 -2.11 12.58
N ARG A 325 6.57 -3.03 11.87
CA ARG A 325 7.56 -3.98 12.39
C ARG A 325 8.41 -4.56 11.26
N PRO A 326 9.61 -5.15 11.55
CA PRO A 326 10.38 -5.88 10.56
C PRO A 326 9.52 -6.96 9.88
N GLY A 327 9.61 -7.06 8.55
CA GLY A 327 8.80 -8.00 7.76
C GLY A 327 7.42 -7.51 7.34
N LYS A 328 6.94 -6.38 7.86
CA LYS A 328 5.70 -5.73 7.43
C LYS A 328 5.97 -4.64 6.41
N SER A 329 5.29 -4.67 5.28
CA SER A 329 5.37 -3.61 4.27
C SER A 329 4.80 -2.30 4.81
N GLY A 330 5.36 -1.16 4.38
CA GLY A 330 4.82 0.15 4.71
C GLY A 330 3.51 0.44 3.97
N GLY A 331 2.74 1.40 4.49
CA GLY A 331 1.46 1.80 3.95
C GLY A 331 0.28 1.23 4.74
N ALA A 332 -0.90 1.30 4.12
CA ALA A 332 -2.13 0.74 4.67
C ALA A 332 -2.90 -0.03 3.60
N TRP A 333 -3.56 -1.10 3.97
CA TRP A 333 -4.39 -1.91 3.08
C TRP A 333 -5.41 -2.73 3.85
N MET A 334 -6.41 -3.23 3.12
CA MET A 334 -7.34 -4.23 3.61
C MET A 334 -7.19 -5.52 2.82
N SER A 335 -7.53 -6.66 3.44
CA SER A 335 -7.57 -7.98 2.81
C SER A 335 -8.64 -8.84 3.44
N ASN A 336 -9.06 -9.88 2.72
CA ASN A 336 -9.93 -10.91 3.24
C ASN A 336 -9.12 -12.19 3.49
N TYR A 337 -9.22 -12.75 4.70
CA TYR A 337 -8.73 -14.11 4.95
C TYR A 337 -9.78 -15.15 4.53
N ARG A 338 -11.04 -14.75 4.57
CA ARG A 338 -12.18 -15.55 4.10
C ARG A 338 -13.27 -14.61 3.60
N GLU A 339 -13.77 -14.87 2.40
CA GLU A 339 -14.89 -14.16 1.82
C GLU A 339 -16.22 -14.70 2.36
N GLN A 340 -17.27 -13.89 2.28
CA GLN A 340 -18.61 -14.34 2.59
C GLN A 340 -19.11 -15.30 1.53
N GLN A 341 -19.71 -16.41 1.97
CA GLN A 341 -20.37 -17.37 1.08
C GLN A 341 -21.57 -17.99 1.79
N GLY A 342 -22.77 -17.61 1.40
CA GLY A 342 -23.99 -18.06 2.05
C GLY A 342 -24.00 -17.71 3.55
N SER A 343 -24.08 -18.73 4.43
CA SER A 343 -24.02 -18.56 5.89
C SER A 343 -22.61 -18.38 6.46
N ILE A 344 -21.57 -18.61 5.65
CA ILE A 344 -20.18 -18.45 6.09
C ILE A 344 -19.85 -16.97 6.16
N ARG A 345 -19.52 -16.48 7.34
CA ARG A 345 -19.20 -15.06 7.57
C ARG A 345 -17.75 -14.72 7.21
N PRO A 346 -17.48 -13.50 6.72
CA PRO A 346 -16.15 -13.09 6.28
C PRO A 346 -15.17 -12.90 7.45
N LEU A 347 -13.88 -13.09 7.15
CA LEU A 347 -12.77 -12.67 8.00
C LEU A 347 -11.99 -11.61 7.25
N VAL A 348 -12.00 -10.39 7.75
CA VAL A 348 -11.42 -9.23 7.07
C VAL A 348 -10.34 -8.61 7.95
N CYS A 349 -9.28 -8.09 7.36
CA CYS A 349 -8.26 -7.36 8.09
C CYS A 349 -8.01 -5.98 7.52
N ASN A 350 -7.67 -5.05 8.41
CA ASN A 350 -7.13 -3.74 8.10
C ASN A 350 -5.71 -3.66 8.64
N VAL A 351 -4.76 -3.35 7.79
CA VAL A 351 -3.35 -3.28 8.12
C VAL A 351 -2.85 -1.86 7.86
N CYS A 352 -2.19 -1.27 8.87
CA CYS A 352 -1.66 0.08 8.83
C CYS A 352 -0.19 0.10 9.30
N SER A 353 0.42 1.27 9.35
CA SER A 353 1.80 1.47 9.82
C SER A 353 1.88 2.78 10.61
N PHE A 354 1.09 2.88 11.68
CA PHE A 354 0.94 4.06 12.52
C PHE A 354 2.04 4.20 13.56
N THR A 355 2.17 5.39 14.13
CA THR A 355 3.09 5.69 15.22
C THR A 355 2.83 4.77 16.41
N LYS A 356 3.87 4.08 16.90
CA LYS A 356 3.78 3.19 18.07
C LYS A 356 3.67 3.98 19.37
N PRO A 357 3.06 3.40 20.42
CA PRO A 357 3.18 3.90 21.79
C PRO A 357 4.63 3.80 22.27
N VAL A 358 5.06 4.72 23.15
CA VAL A 358 6.41 4.73 23.72
C VAL A 358 6.32 4.92 25.23
N GLY A 359 6.76 3.92 26.01
CA GLY A 359 6.62 3.91 27.46
C GLY A 359 5.15 4.09 27.87
N ASP A 360 4.86 5.09 28.69
CA ASP A 360 3.50 5.42 29.14
C ASP A 360 2.75 6.33 28.14
N THR A 361 3.42 6.80 27.08
CA THR A 361 2.79 7.65 26.07
C THR A 361 2.01 6.77 25.10
N PRO A 362 0.68 6.97 24.96
CA PRO A 362 -0.13 6.20 24.03
C PRO A 362 0.23 6.50 22.57
N SER A 363 -0.25 5.66 21.65
CA SER A 363 -0.15 5.95 20.21
C SER A 363 -0.97 7.19 19.87
N LEU A 364 -0.29 8.32 19.59
CA LEU A 364 -0.89 9.57 19.16
C LEU A 364 -0.70 9.71 17.65
N LEU A 365 -1.81 9.72 16.91
CA LEU A 365 -1.80 9.73 15.46
C LEU A 365 -1.59 11.15 14.91
N THR A 366 -0.92 11.25 13.77
CA THR A 366 -0.92 12.46 12.94
C THR A 366 -2.26 12.61 12.21
N ILE A 367 -2.57 13.78 11.67
CA ILE A 367 -3.77 13.99 10.84
C ILE A 367 -3.78 13.01 9.66
N ASP A 368 -2.66 12.85 8.98
CA ASP A 368 -2.52 11.92 7.85
C ASP A 368 -2.78 10.46 8.25
N GLU A 369 -2.34 10.07 9.45
CA GLU A 369 -2.62 8.73 9.99
C GLU A 369 -4.11 8.57 10.35
N VAL A 370 -4.76 9.61 10.87
CA VAL A 370 -6.21 9.63 11.12
C VAL A 370 -6.99 9.50 9.82
N GLU A 371 -6.68 10.29 8.81
CA GLU A 371 -7.31 10.22 7.49
C GLU A 371 -7.14 8.82 6.86
N THR A 372 -5.94 8.25 6.97
CA THR A 372 -5.65 6.89 6.53
C THR A 372 -6.51 5.88 7.28
N SER A 373 -6.57 5.95 8.62
CA SER A 373 -7.37 5.04 9.45
C SER A 373 -8.84 5.07 9.07
N VAL A 374 -9.42 6.25 8.94
CA VAL A 374 -10.84 6.44 8.59
C VAL A 374 -11.11 5.93 7.19
N SER A 375 -10.28 6.27 6.20
CA SER A 375 -10.47 5.85 4.81
C SER A 375 -10.45 4.32 4.66
N TYR A 376 -9.48 3.63 5.25
CA TYR A 376 -9.38 2.17 5.16
C TYR A 376 -10.45 1.46 6.01
N THR A 377 -10.83 1.99 7.16
CA THR A 377 -11.93 1.46 7.94
C THR A 377 -13.24 1.54 7.16
N HIS A 378 -13.55 2.67 6.50
CA HIS A 378 -14.73 2.83 5.65
C HIS A 378 -14.73 1.90 4.43
N LEU A 379 -13.57 1.69 3.78
CA LEU A 379 -13.44 0.74 2.67
C LEU A 379 -13.61 -0.70 3.11
N THR A 380 -13.19 -1.03 4.33
CA THR A 380 -13.27 -2.40 4.87
C THR A 380 -14.69 -2.75 5.30
N LEU A 381 -15.40 -1.83 5.93
CA LEU A 381 -16.75 -2.07 6.44
C LEU A 381 -17.78 -2.42 5.34
N PRO A 382 -17.84 -1.72 4.18
CA PRO A 382 -18.69 -2.12 3.08
C PRO A 382 -18.39 -3.54 2.55
N THR A 383 -17.12 -3.94 2.58
CA THR A 383 -16.71 -5.30 2.17
C THR A 383 -17.22 -6.36 3.15
N ILE A 384 -17.28 -6.06 4.44
CA ILE A 384 -17.85 -6.92 5.47
C ILE A 384 -19.37 -7.00 5.30
N CYS A 385 -20.01 -5.89 4.94
CA CYS A 385 -21.46 -5.76 4.83
C CYS A 385 -22.00 -6.02 3.42
N SER A 386 -21.14 -6.18 2.41
CA SER A 386 -21.58 -6.47 1.05
C SER A 386 -22.19 -7.87 0.98
N VAL A 387 -23.41 -7.88 0.61
CA VAL A 387 -24.24 -9.06 0.33
C VAL A 387 -23.87 -9.67 -1.02
#